data_75b1954c9a12bb95664d33fd9c231b91
#
_entry.id   75b1954c9a12bb95664d33fd9c231b91
#
_cell.length_a   1.000
_cell.length_b   1.000
_cell.length_c   1.000
_cell.angle_alpha   90.00
_cell.angle_beta   90.00
_cell.angle_gamma   90.00
#
_symmetry.space_group_name_H-M   'P 1'
#
loop_
_entity.id
_entity.type
_entity.pdbx_description
1 polymer ?
#
loop_
_entity_poly.entity_id
_entity_poly.type
_entity_poly.pdbx_seq_one_letter_code
_entity_poly.pdbx_strand_id
1 'polypeptide(L)'
;MRKLILLGCIILGSMAALAQSPSYTPDGKLMFPTGYREWIYLTSGVDMSYSPMAMDHSMFDNVFVNPEAYHAFLETGTWPDKTMLVLEVRGAETKSAINKAGHYQTTEVMGREVHVKDESRFPGKWAFFGFDDAPTAKEFPTEMECYLCHTQHAAVDTTFVQFYPTLIEIAKKKGTLSPAYVKEEAAAR
;
A
#
# COMPACT_ATOMS: atom_id res chain seq x y z
N MET A 1 30.40 15.25 -56.79
CA MET A 1 29.23 15.52 -55.95
C MET A 1 29.26 14.56 -54.78
N ARG A 2 29.74 15.01 -53.60
CA ARG A 2 29.83 14.22 -52.36
C ARG A 2 28.52 14.38 -51.60
N LYS A 3 27.77 13.27 -51.41
CA LYS A 3 26.57 13.26 -50.57
C LYS A 3 27.00 13.16 -49.11
N LEU A 4 26.72 14.19 -48.32
CA LEU A 4 26.85 14.19 -46.88
C LEU A 4 25.63 13.46 -46.28
N ILE A 5 25.87 12.32 -45.66
CA ILE A 5 24.85 11.62 -44.86
C ILE A 5 24.94 12.15 -43.43
N LEU A 6 23.94 12.95 -43.03
CA LEU A 6 23.78 13.36 -41.64
C LEU A 6 23.19 12.17 -40.84
N LEU A 7 24.03 11.58 -40.00
CA LEU A 7 23.59 10.58 -39.03
C LEU A 7 22.97 11.33 -37.80
N GLY A 8 21.64 11.36 -37.73
CA GLY A 8 20.92 11.89 -36.59
C GLY A 8 21.01 10.91 -35.41
N CYS A 9 21.79 11.25 -34.37
CA CYS A 9 21.75 10.53 -33.11
C CYS A 9 20.43 10.86 -32.37
N ILE A 10 19.49 9.91 -32.35
CA ILE A 10 18.33 9.97 -31.45
C ILE A 10 18.82 9.62 -30.06
N ILE A 11 18.96 10.62 -29.19
CA ILE A 11 19.22 10.41 -27.76
C ILE A 11 17.87 9.99 -27.14
N LEU A 12 17.67 8.68 -26.96
CA LEU A 12 16.62 8.20 -26.05
C LEU A 12 17.03 8.55 -24.63
N GLY A 13 16.53 9.66 -24.13
CA GLY A 13 16.61 9.99 -22.70
C GLY A 13 15.76 8.99 -21.91
N SER A 14 16.40 8.03 -21.24
CA SER A 14 15.73 7.24 -20.21
C SER A 14 15.31 8.19 -19.09
N MET A 15 14.03 8.52 -18.99
CA MET A 15 13.47 9.12 -17.77
C MET A 15 13.57 8.06 -16.68
N ALA A 16 14.62 8.11 -15.87
CA ALA A 16 14.66 7.36 -14.62
C ALA A 16 13.50 7.91 -13.77
N ALA A 17 12.51 7.06 -13.50
CA ALA A 17 11.49 7.39 -12.51
C ALA A 17 12.22 7.67 -11.19
N LEU A 18 12.05 8.87 -10.64
CA LEU A 18 12.61 9.21 -9.35
C LEU A 18 11.96 8.30 -8.30
N ALA A 19 12.79 7.53 -7.60
CA ALA A 19 12.31 6.67 -6.51
C ALA A 19 11.50 7.51 -5.51
N GLN A 20 10.25 7.09 -5.27
CA GLN A 20 9.36 7.82 -4.38
C GLN A 20 9.66 7.39 -2.94
N SER A 21 10.30 8.28 -2.18
CA SER A 21 10.59 8.10 -0.77
C SER A 21 9.65 8.92 0.11
N PRO A 22 9.39 8.47 1.36
CA PRO A 22 8.61 9.25 2.32
C PRO A 22 9.20 10.64 2.50
N SER A 23 8.36 11.65 2.45
CA SER A 23 8.74 13.05 2.63
C SER A 23 8.09 13.62 3.89
N TYR A 24 8.87 14.38 4.66
CA TYR A 24 8.42 14.91 5.94
C TYR A 24 8.59 16.42 6.02
N THR A 25 7.68 17.06 6.74
CA THR A 25 7.79 18.47 7.09
C THR A 25 8.90 18.70 8.13
N PRO A 26 9.38 19.95 8.33
CA PRO A 26 10.38 20.24 9.36
C PRO A 26 9.94 19.89 10.79
N ASP A 27 8.62 19.88 11.07
CA ASP A 27 8.04 19.48 12.35
C ASP A 27 7.72 17.96 12.39
N GLY A 28 8.20 17.19 11.40
CA GLY A 28 8.22 15.72 11.42
C GLY A 28 6.95 15.04 10.94
N LYS A 29 5.95 15.76 10.40
CA LYS A 29 4.76 15.16 9.83
C LYS A 29 5.05 14.53 8.47
N LEU A 30 4.44 13.40 8.17
CA LEU A 30 4.49 12.81 6.83
C LEU A 30 3.68 13.68 5.85
N MET A 31 4.24 13.97 4.69
CA MET A 31 3.53 14.57 3.57
C MET A 31 2.79 13.48 2.79
N PHE A 32 1.52 13.75 2.43
CA PHE A 32 0.73 12.77 1.67
C PHE A 32 1.33 12.52 0.27
N PRO A 33 1.54 11.27 -0.16
CA PRO A 33 2.10 10.95 -1.48
C PRO A 33 1.03 11.13 -2.57
N THR A 34 0.87 12.35 -3.10
CA THR A 34 -0.21 12.72 -4.02
C THR A 34 -0.26 11.92 -5.32
N GLY A 35 0.88 11.34 -5.76
CA GLY A 35 0.97 10.51 -6.97
C GLY A 35 0.67 9.03 -6.77
N TYR A 36 0.17 8.60 -5.62
CA TYR A 36 0.00 7.18 -5.29
C TYR A 36 -0.91 6.39 -6.26
N ARG A 37 -1.80 7.04 -7.00
CA ARG A 37 -2.65 6.35 -7.99
C ARG A 37 -1.89 5.90 -9.24
N GLU A 38 -0.65 6.32 -9.42
CA GLU A 38 0.28 5.83 -10.42
C GLU A 38 1.14 4.65 -9.90
N TRP A 39 0.96 4.30 -8.61
CA TRP A 39 1.67 3.20 -7.98
C TRP A 39 1.07 1.83 -8.32
N ILE A 40 1.75 0.77 -7.86
CA ILE A 40 1.26 -0.59 -8.07
C ILE A 40 0.06 -0.84 -7.16
N TYR A 41 -1.06 -1.17 -7.77
CA TYR A 41 -2.26 -1.65 -7.08
C TYR A 41 -2.03 -3.07 -6.57
N LEU A 42 -2.33 -3.33 -5.29
CA LEU A 42 -2.13 -4.63 -4.65
C LEU A 42 -3.42 -5.42 -4.50
N THR A 43 -4.47 -4.77 -4.03
CA THR A 43 -5.75 -5.43 -3.71
C THR A 43 -6.87 -4.42 -3.50
N SER A 44 -8.11 -4.93 -3.52
CA SER A 44 -9.29 -4.22 -3.05
C SER A 44 -10.11 -5.16 -2.16
N GLY A 45 -10.28 -4.80 -0.91
CA GLY A 45 -11.27 -5.42 -0.03
C GLY A 45 -12.65 -4.82 -0.26
N VAL A 46 -13.71 -5.59 -0.04
CA VAL A 46 -15.09 -5.11 -0.01
C VAL A 46 -15.68 -5.48 1.33
N ASP A 47 -16.12 -4.49 2.08
CA ASP A 47 -16.75 -4.68 3.39
C ASP A 47 -15.89 -5.52 4.36
N MET A 48 -14.56 -5.42 4.24
CA MET A 48 -13.64 -6.10 5.13
C MET A 48 -13.71 -5.45 6.51
N SER A 49 -14.04 -6.25 7.52
CA SER A 49 -14.09 -5.82 8.91
C SER A 49 -13.38 -6.82 9.81
N TYR A 50 -12.60 -6.31 10.74
CA TYR A 50 -11.96 -7.10 11.81
C TYR A 50 -12.83 -7.10 13.08
N SER A 51 -13.99 -6.44 13.04
CA SER A 51 -15.02 -6.47 14.08
C SER A 51 -16.18 -7.38 13.65
N PRO A 52 -16.79 -8.15 14.59
CA PRO A 52 -17.97 -8.94 14.28
C PRO A 52 -19.23 -8.09 14.05
N MET A 53 -19.16 -6.77 14.28
CA MET A 53 -20.28 -5.86 14.04
C MET A 53 -20.35 -5.50 12.57
N ALA A 54 -21.58 -5.51 12.03
CA ALA A 54 -21.83 -5.03 10.67
C ALA A 54 -21.51 -3.54 10.57
N MET A 55 -20.95 -3.14 9.43
CA MET A 55 -20.75 -1.73 9.13
C MET A 55 -22.05 -1.09 8.64
N ASP A 56 -22.24 0.18 8.95
CA ASP A 56 -23.45 0.93 8.59
C ASP A 56 -23.54 1.22 7.07
N HIS A 57 -22.40 1.13 6.37
CA HIS A 57 -22.29 1.40 4.94
C HIS A 57 -21.20 0.51 4.31
N SER A 58 -21.41 0.25 3.03
CA SER A 58 -20.49 -0.58 2.24
C SER A 58 -19.32 0.26 1.72
N MET A 59 -18.11 -0.31 1.71
CA MET A 59 -16.90 0.37 1.28
C MET A 59 -15.91 -0.55 0.57
N PHE A 60 -15.00 0.05 -0.15
CA PHE A 60 -13.83 -0.58 -0.75
C PHE A 60 -12.54 -0.07 -0.10
N ASP A 61 -11.67 -1.01 0.24
CA ASP A 61 -10.33 -0.76 0.77
C ASP A 61 -9.30 -1.02 -0.32
N ASN A 62 -8.85 0.02 -1.00
CA ASN A 62 -7.87 -0.10 -2.09
C ASN A 62 -6.45 0.12 -1.57
N VAL A 63 -5.55 -0.81 -1.84
CA VAL A 63 -4.17 -0.73 -1.38
C VAL A 63 -3.21 -0.57 -2.55
N PHE A 64 -2.33 0.42 -2.44
CA PHE A 64 -1.28 0.73 -3.40
C PHE A 64 0.08 0.71 -2.70
N VAL A 65 1.15 0.39 -3.45
CA VAL A 65 2.52 0.41 -2.97
C VAL A 65 3.43 1.11 -3.97
N ASN A 66 4.43 1.84 -3.49
CA ASN A 66 5.41 2.48 -4.36
C ASN A 66 6.16 1.43 -5.22
N PRO A 67 6.38 1.70 -6.52
CA PRO A 67 6.87 0.71 -7.48
C PRO A 67 8.19 0.04 -7.09
N GLU A 68 9.12 0.80 -6.51
CA GLU A 68 10.42 0.28 -6.09
C GLU A 68 10.28 -0.79 -4.99
N ALA A 69 9.37 -0.56 -4.04
CA ALA A 69 9.09 -1.51 -2.98
C ALA A 69 8.45 -2.78 -3.52
N TYR A 70 7.52 -2.66 -4.47
CA TYR A 70 6.91 -3.81 -5.13
C TYR A 70 7.95 -4.69 -5.83
N HIS A 71 8.82 -4.09 -6.66
CA HIS A 71 9.85 -4.83 -7.38
C HIS A 71 10.85 -5.52 -6.44
N ALA A 72 11.28 -4.83 -5.38
CA ALA A 72 12.15 -5.44 -4.36
C ALA A 72 11.45 -6.61 -3.64
N PHE A 73 10.14 -6.50 -3.37
CA PHE A 73 9.38 -7.58 -2.76
C PHE A 73 9.32 -8.83 -3.66
N LEU A 74 9.14 -8.68 -4.98
CA LEU A 74 9.16 -9.82 -5.92
C LEU A 74 10.49 -10.60 -5.85
N GLU A 75 11.59 -9.91 -5.59
CA GLU A 75 12.92 -10.50 -5.52
C GLU A 75 13.20 -11.14 -4.15
N THR A 76 12.78 -10.50 -3.05
CA THR A 76 13.19 -10.85 -1.69
C THR A 76 12.10 -11.51 -0.85
N GLY A 77 10.84 -11.25 -1.14
CA GLY A 77 9.69 -11.63 -0.31
C GLY A 77 9.49 -10.75 0.92
N THR A 78 10.22 -9.63 1.03
CA THR A 78 10.14 -8.66 2.14
C THR A 78 10.11 -7.23 1.61
N TRP A 79 9.64 -6.30 2.44
CA TRP A 79 9.60 -4.89 2.08
C TRP A 79 10.96 -4.20 2.35
N PRO A 80 11.51 -3.45 1.40
CA PRO A 80 12.73 -2.66 1.61
C PRO A 80 12.46 -1.47 2.53
N ASP A 81 13.52 -0.82 3.00
CA ASP A 81 13.43 0.50 3.63
C ASP A 81 12.79 1.52 2.67
N LYS A 82 12.09 2.52 3.22
CA LYS A 82 11.31 3.54 2.47
C LYS A 82 10.11 2.99 1.68
N THR A 83 9.63 1.79 2.00
CA THR A 83 8.33 1.32 1.51
C THR A 83 7.20 2.22 2.00
N MET A 84 6.29 2.56 1.11
CA MET A 84 5.04 3.23 1.43
C MET A 84 3.86 2.42 0.87
N LEU A 85 2.91 2.05 1.73
CA LEU A 85 1.62 1.54 1.32
C LEU A 85 0.56 2.61 1.56
N VAL A 86 -0.31 2.83 0.59
CA VAL A 86 -1.46 3.74 0.73
C VAL A 86 -2.73 2.92 0.71
N LEU A 87 -3.52 3.04 1.77
CA LEU A 87 -4.91 2.60 1.83
C LEU A 87 -5.80 3.78 1.44
N GLU A 88 -6.61 3.60 0.40
CA GLU A 88 -7.69 4.51 0.02
C GLU A 88 -9.02 3.83 0.25
N VAL A 89 -9.81 4.34 1.18
CA VAL A 89 -11.17 3.86 1.46
C VAL A 89 -12.16 4.63 0.61
N ARG A 90 -12.99 3.92 -0.16
CA ARG A 90 -14.04 4.50 -1.00
C ARG A 90 -15.40 3.96 -0.66
N GLY A 91 -16.41 4.82 -0.74
CA GLY A 91 -17.79 4.39 -0.66
C GLY A 91 -18.17 3.39 -1.76
N ALA A 92 -19.08 2.49 -1.44
CA ALA A 92 -19.63 1.50 -2.36
C ALA A 92 -21.13 1.67 -2.56
N GLU A 93 -21.59 1.52 -3.79
CA GLU A 93 -23.00 1.53 -4.16
C GLU A 93 -23.38 0.34 -5.05
N THR A 94 -24.67 -0.01 -5.05
CA THR A 94 -25.19 -1.15 -5.81
C THR A 94 -26.03 -0.75 -7.01
N LYS A 95 -26.57 0.46 -7.02
CA LYS A 95 -27.55 0.90 -8.03
C LYS A 95 -26.96 1.93 -8.98
N SER A 96 -26.74 1.56 -10.23
CA SER A 96 -26.34 2.48 -11.29
C SER A 96 -26.67 1.87 -12.65
N ALA A 97 -27.00 2.71 -13.63
CA ALA A 97 -27.11 2.42 -15.07
C ALA A 97 -27.29 0.92 -15.43
N ILE A 98 -26.18 0.27 -15.84
CA ILE A 98 -26.16 -1.13 -16.26
C ILE A 98 -25.94 -2.12 -15.11
N ASN A 99 -25.59 -1.65 -13.91
CA ASN A 99 -25.33 -2.54 -12.78
C ASN A 99 -26.62 -3.21 -12.29
N LYS A 100 -26.68 -4.53 -12.36
CA LYS A 100 -27.84 -5.33 -11.92
C LYS A 100 -27.60 -6.03 -10.59
N ALA A 101 -26.35 -6.22 -10.19
CA ALA A 101 -25.95 -6.87 -8.94
C ALA A 101 -24.51 -6.50 -8.59
N GLY A 102 -24.13 -6.69 -7.32
CA GLY A 102 -22.79 -6.38 -6.82
C GLY A 102 -22.59 -4.88 -6.52
N HIS A 103 -21.34 -4.53 -6.20
CA HIS A 103 -20.96 -3.19 -5.76
C HIS A 103 -20.00 -2.55 -6.75
N TYR A 104 -20.01 -1.23 -6.84
CA TYR A 104 -19.01 -0.42 -7.53
C TYR A 104 -18.58 0.74 -6.63
N GLN A 105 -17.34 1.21 -6.84
CA GLN A 105 -16.79 2.31 -6.07
C GLN A 105 -17.41 3.65 -6.50
N THR A 106 -17.71 4.48 -5.51
CA THR A 106 -18.18 5.84 -5.74
C THR A 106 -17.00 6.80 -5.91
N THR A 107 -17.28 8.06 -6.21
CA THR A 107 -16.29 9.13 -6.24
C THR A 107 -15.86 9.58 -4.85
N GLU A 108 -16.62 9.22 -3.82
CA GLU A 108 -16.34 9.56 -2.42
C GLU A 108 -15.09 8.85 -1.92
N VAL A 109 -14.14 9.59 -1.38
CA VAL A 109 -13.00 9.09 -0.63
C VAL A 109 -13.31 9.29 0.85
N MET A 110 -13.52 8.19 1.56
CA MET A 110 -13.95 8.19 2.96
C MET A 110 -12.76 8.26 3.93
N GLY A 111 -11.59 7.87 3.48
CA GLY A 111 -10.36 7.91 4.28
C GLY A 111 -9.13 7.56 3.45
N ARG A 112 -7.98 8.01 3.94
CA ARG A 112 -6.66 7.68 3.38
C ARG A 112 -5.70 7.44 4.52
N GLU A 113 -5.02 6.32 4.47
CA GLU A 113 -3.97 5.99 5.43
C GLU A 113 -2.67 5.65 4.70
N VAL A 114 -1.54 5.94 5.32
CA VAL A 114 -0.23 5.57 4.80
C VAL A 114 0.52 4.78 5.85
N HIS A 115 0.98 3.59 5.47
CA HIS A 115 1.84 2.76 6.26
C HIS A 115 3.26 2.84 5.70
N VAL A 116 4.19 3.36 6.47
CA VAL A 116 5.55 3.69 6.04
C VAL A 116 6.58 2.84 6.74
N LYS A 117 7.49 2.22 5.99
CA LYS A 117 8.73 1.67 6.53
C LYS A 117 9.83 2.71 6.43
N ASP A 118 10.38 3.13 7.57
CA ASP A 118 11.54 4.01 7.66
C ASP A 118 12.40 3.58 8.84
N GLU A 119 13.39 2.72 8.55
CA GLU A 119 14.22 2.08 9.58
C GLU A 119 15.09 3.06 10.34
N SER A 120 15.39 4.21 9.73
CA SER A 120 16.18 5.27 10.37
C SER A 120 15.35 6.17 11.28
N ARG A 121 14.02 6.19 11.10
CA ARG A 121 13.13 7.13 11.76
C ARG A 121 12.30 6.49 12.87
N PHE A 122 11.81 5.28 12.64
CA PHE A 122 10.88 4.62 13.56
C PHE A 122 11.56 3.46 14.31
N PRO A 123 11.51 3.44 15.66
CA PRO A 123 12.10 2.33 16.45
C PRO A 123 11.55 0.96 16.04
N GLY A 124 10.25 0.87 15.71
CA GLY A 124 9.58 -0.31 15.19
C GLY A 124 9.76 -0.53 13.68
N LYS A 125 10.56 0.30 13.01
CA LYS A 125 10.78 0.38 11.55
C LYS A 125 9.56 0.84 10.75
N TRP A 126 8.34 0.68 11.25
CA TRP A 126 7.09 0.99 10.60
C TRP A 126 6.26 1.99 11.39
N ALA A 127 5.53 2.84 10.70
CA ALA A 127 4.59 3.78 11.28
C ALA A 127 3.33 3.97 10.44
N PHE A 128 2.22 4.34 11.09
CA PHE A 128 0.92 4.57 10.47
C PHE A 128 0.55 6.05 10.54
N PHE A 129 -0.09 6.54 9.48
CA PHE A 129 -0.50 7.93 9.32
C PHE A 129 -1.92 7.97 8.74
N GLY A 130 -2.84 8.67 9.40
CA GLY A 130 -4.18 8.93 8.87
C GLY A 130 -4.25 10.31 8.23
N PHE A 131 -4.79 10.34 7.01
CA PHE A 131 -4.99 11.56 6.25
C PHE A 131 -6.48 11.68 5.92
N ASP A 132 -7.14 12.60 6.61
CA ASP A 132 -8.44 13.09 6.15
C ASP A 132 -8.24 13.88 4.84
N ASP A 133 -8.61 15.16 4.80
CA ASP A 133 -8.29 16.03 3.66
C ASP A 133 -6.99 16.83 3.84
N ALA A 134 -6.26 16.59 4.94
CA ALA A 134 -5.03 17.31 5.24
C ALA A 134 -3.86 16.83 4.35
N PRO A 135 -2.96 17.74 3.90
CA PRO A 135 -1.80 17.36 3.10
C PRO A 135 -0.67 16.74 3.92
N THR A 136 -0.75 16.77 5.25
CA THR A 136 0.26 16.23 6.17
C THR A 136 -0.39 15.58 7.38
N ALA A 137 0.23 14.52 7.91
CA ALA A 137 -0.26 13.81 9.09
C ALA A 137 0.85 13.56 10.10
N LYS A 138 0.50 13.51 11.38
CA LYS A 138 1.36 12.98 12.43
C LYS A 138 1.28 11.46 12.45
N GLU A 139 2.36 10.84 12.90
CA GLU A 139 2.38 9.42 13.24
C GLU A 139 1.30 9.11 14.28
N PHE A 140 0.60 8.00 14.11
CA PHE A 140 -0.27 7.47 15.14
C PHE A 140 0.55 7.00 16.35
N PRO A 141 0.04 7.18 17.59
CA PRO A 141 0.67 6.61 18.78
C PRO A 141 0.84 5.09 18.65
N THR A 142 2.00 4.57 19.04
CA THR A 142 2.33 3.14 18.92
C THR A 142 1.44 2.22 19.76
N GLU A 143 0.69 2.79 20.71
CA GLU A 143 -0.29 2.10 21.55
C GLU A 143 -1.65 1.90 20.84
N MET A 144 -1.85 2.49 19.66
CA MET A 144 -3.09 2.31 18.92
C MET A 144 -3.27 0.86 18.46
N GLU A 145 -4.51 0.42 18.42
CA GLU A 145 -4.89 -0.95 18.06
C GLU A 145 -4.36 -1.39 16.69
N CYS A 146 -4.21 -0.45 15.73
CA CYS A 146 -3.63 -0.74 14.43
C CYS A 146 -2.23 -1.36 14.52
N TYR A 147 -1.34 -0.86 15.40
CA TYR A 147 -0.01 -1.44 15.59
C TYR A 147 -0.08 -2.87 16.14
N LEU A 148 -0.94 -3.12 17.14
CA LEU A 148 -1.12 -4.45 17.71
C LEU A 148 -1.65 -5.43 16.69
N CYS A 149 -2.73 -5.07 15.99
CA CYS A 149 -3.35 -5.91 14.96
C CYS A 149 -2.35 -6.28 13.86
N HIS A 150 -1.64 -5.28 13.31
CA HIS A 150 -0.64 -5.50 12.29
C HIS A 150 0.55 -6.35 12.78
N THR A 151 0.96 -6.20 14.02
CA THR A 151 2.04 -7.02 14.60
C THR A 151 1.61 -8.47 14.81
N GLN A 152 0.36 -8.71 15.20
CA GLN A 152 -0.14 -10.03 15.55
C GLN A 152 -0.58 -10.85 14.36
N HIS A 153 -1.16 -10.22 13.32
CA HIS A 153 -1.88 -10.90 12.24
C HIS A 153 -1.24 -10.73 10.85
N ALA A 154 -0.25 -9.85 10.69
CA ALA A 154 0.36 -9.60 9.39
C ALA A 154 1.20 -10.76 8.89
N ALA A 155 1.05 -11.09 7.60
CA ALA A 155 1.79 -12.19 6.98
C ALA A 155 3.26 -11.88 6.74
N VAL A 156 3.63 -10.65 6.44
CA VAL A 156 5.04 -10.25 6.22
C VAL A 156 5.30 -8.89 6.87
N ASP A 157 6.37 -8.80 7.66
CA ASP A 157 6.67 -7.61 8.46
C ASP A 157 5.43 -7.22 9.30
N THR A 158 4.89 -6.02 9.09
CA THR A 158 3.62 -5.55 9.69
C THR A 158 2.57 -5.27 8.61
N THR A 159 2.55 -6.05 7.52
CA THR A 159 1.65 -5.84 6.37
C THR A 159 0.82 -7.07 6.07
N PHE A 160 -0.44 -6.86 5.72
CA PHE A 160 -1.40 -7.93 5.43
C PHE A 160 -1.21 -8.51 4.02
N VAL A 161 0.01 -8.98 3.72
CA VAL A 161 0.36 -9.62 2.43
C VAL A 161 -0.55 -10.82 2.12
N GLN A 162 -1.16 -11.45 3.13
CA GLN A 162 -2.17 -12.50 2.94
C GLN A 162 -3.35 -12.07 2.07
N PHE A 163 -3.64 -10.77 1.99
CA PHE A 163 -4.67 -10.19 1.13
C PHE A 163 -4.13 -9.60 -0.17
N TYR A 164 -2.83 -9.75 -0.46
CA TYR A 164 -2.21 -9.29 -1.70
C TYR A 164 -1.95 -10.50 -2.62
N PRO A 165 -2.89 -10.84 -3.51
CA PRO A 165 -2.88 -12.11 -4.25
C PRO A 165 -1.64 -12.30 -5.14
N THR A 166 -1.02 -11.22 -5.59
CA THR A 166 0.20 -11.26 -6.41
C THR A 166 1.48 -11.47 -5.60
N LEU A 167 1.44 -11.27 -4.27
CA LEU A 167 2.62 -11.27 -3.40
C LEU A 167 2.66 -12.42 -2.40
N ILE A 168 1.53 -12.93 -1.95
CA ILE A 168 1.48 -13.98 -0.91
C ILE A 168 2.24 -15.24 -1.33
N GLU A 169 2.15 -15.65 -2.60
CA GLU A 169 2.87 -16.83 -3.08
C GLU A 169 4.38 -16.58 -3.18
N ILE A 170 4.81 -15.33 -3.41
CA ILE A 170 6.22 -14.95 -3.37
C ILE A 170 6.74 -15.07 -1.93
N ALA A 171 6.03 -14.53 -0.94
CA ALA A 171 6.39 -14.63 0.47
C ALA A 171 6.51 -16.10 0.93
N LYS A 172 5.55 -16.95 0.55
CA LYS A 172 5.59 -18.40 0.81
C LYS A 172 6.85 -19.04 0.23
N LYS A 173 7.12 -18.79 -1.06
CA LYS A 173 8.27 -19.35 -1.76
C LYS A 173 9.61 -18.89 -1.17
N LYS A 174 9.67 -17.65 -0.68
CA LYS A 174 10.87 -17.06 -0.06
C LYS A 174 11.02 -17.40 1.42
N GLY A 175 9.99 -18.00 2.06
CA GLY A 175 10.02 -18.35 3.47
C GLY A 175 9.98 -17.13 4.41
N THR A 176 9.33 -16.05 4.00
CA THR A 176 9.31 -14.78 4.73
C THR A 176 8.02 -14.54 5.52
N LEU A 177 7.12 -15.51 5.56
CA LEU A 177 5.89 -15.42 6.35
C LEU A 177 6.21 -15.31 7.84
N SER A 178 5.48 -14.46 8.54
CA SER A 178 5.61 -14.31 9.99
C SER A 178 5.16 -15.58 10.72
N PRO A 179 5.84 -15.97 11.81
CA PRO A 179 5.41 -17.12 12.60
C PRO A 179 4.00 -16.97 13.18
N ALA A 180 3.58 -15.75 13.52
CA ALA A 180 2.25 -15.47 14.04
C ALA A 180 1.17 -15.81 13.02
N TYR A 181 1.30 -15.30 11.79
CA TYR A 181 0.40 -15.61 10.69
C TYR A 181 0.35 -17.10 10.36
N VAL A 182 1.51 -17.77 10.28
CA VAL A 182 1.57 -19.22 9.98
C VAL A 182 0.82 -20.03 11.03
N LYS A 183 0.94 -19.65 12.32
CA LYS A 183 0.20 -20.30 13.42
C LYS A 183 -1.30 -20.04 13.33
N GLU A 184 -1.71 -18.83 13.02
CA GLU A 184 -3.12 -18.44 12.87
C GLU A 184 -3.78 -19.20 11.71
N GLU A 185 -3.14 -19.22 10.54
CA GLU A 185 -3.61 -19.97 9.36
C GLU A 185 -3.74 -21.47 9.62
N ALA A 186 -2.82 -22.06 10.39
CA ALA A 186 -2.89 -23.46 10.76
C ALA A 186 -4.06 -23.77 11.71
N ALA A 187 -4.45 -22.80 12.56
CA ALA A 187 -5.57 -22.95 13.48
C ALA A 187 -6.95 -22.74 12.83
N ALA A 188 -6.99 -22.02 11.69
CA ALA A 188 -8.22 -21.72 10.96
C ALA A 188 -8.67 -22.84 9.98
N ARG A 189 -7.85 -23.88 9.79
CA ARG A 189 -8.09 -25.04 8.92
C ARG A 189 -8.63 -26.20 9.71
#